data_d29f6042da80ffa05b6179fe075726a3
#
_entry.id   d29f6042da80ffa05b6179fe075726a3
#
_cell.length_a   1.000
_cell.length_b   1.000
_cell.length_c   1.000
_cell.angle_alpha   90.00
_cell.angle_beta   90.00
_cell.angle_gamma   90.00
#
_symmetry.space_group_name_H-M   'P 1'
#
loop_
_entity.id
_entity.type
_entity.pdbx_description
1 polymer ?
#
loop_
_entity_poly.entity_id
_entity_poly.type
_entity_poly.pdbx_seq_one_letter_code
_entity_poly.pdbx_strand_id
1 'polypeptide(L)'
;MDFWGYIRENGKVGARNYVAVIPTVVCAAEAAQAISNSVSGCIAFLHHQGCCQLPPDLERVTDTLISLGSGPNIGAVLLVSLGCEGTDVDRLMSSIAAAGKPVDIVRIQEDGGISASIALGISKAKKLAALISGFRREKADISNVVMSIKCGGSDATSGMASNCVIGYVADKLVDAGGTVIFGETTEFIGAEHILARRAVNEEVGRRIFEIVDNMEQRAKSLGCDMRKG
;
A
#
# COMPACT_ATOMS: atom_id res chain seq x y z
N MET A 1 -22.77 -9.90 -5.59
CA MET A 1 -22.00 -11.03 -5.01
C MET A 1 -21.41 -10.56 -3.70
N ASP A 2 -21.49 -11.39 -2.62
CA ASP A 2 -21.07 -10.96 -1.29
C ASP A 2 -19.77 -11.63 -0.87
N PHE A 3 -19.01 -10.95 0.00
CA PHE A 3 -17.88 -11.52 0.72
C PHE A 3 -17.96 -11.15 2.21
N TRP A 4 -17.17 -11.86 3.04
CA TRP A 4 -17.08 -11.56 4.45
C TRP A 4 -15.91 -10.62 4.71
N GLY A 5 -16.21 -9.34 5.02
CA GLY A 5 -15.25 -8.28 5.25
C GLY A 5 -15.41 -7.59 6.61
N TYR A 6 -14.45 -6.75 6.95
CA TYR A 6 -14.50 -5.89 8.14
C TYR A 6 -14.99 -4.51 7.73
N ILE A 7 -16.19 -4.16 8.13
CA ILE A 7 -16.76 -2.83 7.88
C ILE A 7 -16.10 -1.85 8.84
N ARG A 8 -15.59 -0.75 8.29
CA ARG A 8 -14.93 0.31 9.07
C ARG A 8 -15.91 1.45 9.33
N GLU A 9 -15.63 2.28 10.35
CA GLU A 9 -16.49 3.43 10.72
C GLU A 9 -16.74 4.39 9.55
N ASN A 10 -15.78 4.52 8.65
CA ASN A 10 -15.90 5.34 7.44
C ASN A 10 -16.63 4.64 6.26
N GLY A 11 -17.26 3.50 6.51
CA GLY A 11 -18.00 2.71 5.51
C GLY A 11 -17.14 1.89 4.55
N LYS A 12 -15.80 2.03 4.57
CA LYS A 12 -14.91 1.19 3.76
C LYS A 12 -14.85 -0.24 4.30
N VAL A 13 -14.60 -1.21 3.44
CA VAL A 13 -14.58 -2.63 3.82
C VAL A 13 -13.21 -3.24 3.57
N GLY A 14 -12.64 -3.83 4.61
CA GLY A 14 -11.39 -4.56 4.53
C GLY A 14 -11.60 -6.07 4.44
N ALA A 15 -10.88 -6.75 3.56
CA ALA A 15 -10.83 -8.21 3.50
C ALA A 15 -9.93 -8.80 4.60
N ARG A 16 -9.13 -7.97 5.26
CA ARG A 16 -8.19 -8.32 6.33
C ARG A 16 -8.34 -7.37 7.52
N ASN A 17 -7.72 -7.74 8.64
CA ASN A 17 -7.73 -6.97 9.88
C ASN A 17 -6.37 -7.09 10.57
N TYR A 18 -5.35 -6.46 9.97
CA TYR A 18 -3.98 -6.51 10.47
C TYR A 18 -3.66 -5.37 11.43
N VAL A 19 -2.69 -5.60 12.32
CA VAL A 19 -1.92 -4.52 12.93
C VAL A 19 -0.78 -4.17 11.97
N ALA A 20 -0.78 -2.97 11.41
CA ALA A 20 0.33 -2.49 10.60
C ALA A 20 1.45 -1.98 11.51
N VAL A 21 2.65 -2.51 11.35
CA VAL A 21 3.87 -2.00 11.99
C VAL A 21 4.61 -1.19 10.93
N ILE A 22 4.60 0.14 11.09
CA ILE A 22 5.08 1.08 10.07
C ILE A 22 6.32 1.81 10.58
N PRO A 23 7.52 1.54 10.04
CA PRO A 23 8.67 2.38 10.31
C PRO A 23 8.43 3.75 9.68
N THR A 24 8.73 4.83 10.41
CA THR A 24 8.62 6.21 9.88
C THR A 24 9.83 6.61 9.04
N VAL A 25 10.89 5.80 9.11
CA VAL A 25 12.15 5.98 8.39
C VAL A 25 12.83 4.63 8.17
N VAL A 26 13.64 4.52 7.13
CA VAL A 26 14.39 3.28 6.81
C VAL A 26 15.20 2.74 7.99
N CYS A 27 15.79 3.61 8.81
CA CYS A 27 16.61 3.20 9.97
C CYS A 27 15.82 2.44 11.05
N ALA A 28 14.51 2.57 11.07
CA ALA A 28 13.61 1.83 11.97
C ALA A 28 13.06 0.53 11.36
N ALA A 29 13.39 0.21 10.11
CA ALA A 29 12.81 -0.90 9.36
C ALA A 29 13.08 -2.27 10.02
N GLU A 30 14.31 -2.52 10.49
CA GLU A 30 14.67 -3.78 11.14
C GLU A 30 13.91 -3.97 12.47
N ALA A 31 13.75 -2.90 13.27
CA ALA A 31 12.97 -2.95 14.49
C ALA A 31 11.48 -3.24 14.19
N ALA A 32 10.90 -2.57 13.18
CA ALA A 32 9.53 -2.81 12.75
C ALA A 32 9.33 -4.26 12.27
N GLN A 33 10.28 -4.81 11.52
CA GLN A 33 10.23 -6.20 11.06
C GLN A 33 10.32 -7.18 12.22
N ALA A 34 11.24 -6.95 13.18
CA ALA A 34 11.39 -7.80 14.36
C ALA A 34 10.11 -7.81 15.23
N ILE A 35 9.48 -6.65 15.43
CA ILE A 35 8.20 -6.54 16.15
C ILE A 35 7.11 -7.31 15.41
N SER A 36 6.97 -7.08 14.12
CA SER A 36 5.94 -7.72 13.29
C SER A 36 6.07 -9.24 13.28
N ASN A 37 7.28 -9.78 13.14
CA ASN A 37 7.54 -11.22 13.16
C ASN A 37 7.24 -11.87 14.52
N SER A 38 7.23 -11.08 15.60
CA SER A 38 7.03 -11.57 16.97
C SER A 38 5.57 -11.63 17.40
N VAL A 39 4.63 -11.06 16.61
CA VAL A 39 3.21 -10.98 17.00
C VAL A 39 2.32 -11.41 15.83
N SER A 40 1.57 -12.47 16.04
CA SER A 40 0.61 -12.94 15.03
C SER A 40 -0.44 -11.88 14.71
N GLY A 41 -0.77 -11.74 13.42
CA GLY A 41 -1.71 -10.72 12.94
C GLY A 41 -1.07 -9.34 12.69
N CYS A 42 0.23 -9.19 12.93
CA CYS A 42 0.99 -8.01 12.53
C CYS A 42 1.60 -8.18 11.14
N ILE A 43 1.71 -7.07 10.42
CA ILE A 43 2.45 -6.97 9.16
C ILE A 43 3.33 -5.71 9.18
N ALA A 44 4.56 -5.80 8.69
CA ALA A 44 5.43 -4.64 8.54
C ALA A 44 5.32 -4.06 7.13
N PHE A 45 5.16 -2.74 7.02
CA PHE A 45 5.25 -2.00 5.76
C PHE A 45 6.63 -1.36 5.61
N LEU A 46 7.61 -2.18 5.25
CA LEU A 46 9.00 -1.73 5.13
C LEU A 46 9.20 -0.86 3.89
N HIS A 47 10.03 0.17 4.04
CA HIS A 47 10.43 1.07 2.97
C HIS A 47 11.84 1.63 3.22
N HIS A 48 12.41 2.27 2.22
CA HIS A 48 13.78 2.84 2.25
C HIS A 48 13.80 4.38 2.28
N GLN A 49 12.71 5.02 2.69
CA GLN A 49 12.49 6.45 2.65
C GLN A 49 12.53 7.07 4.06
N GLY A 50 12.26 8.38 4.16
CA GLY A 50 12.03 9.09 5.41
C GLY A 50 13.23 9.88 5.95
N CYS A 51 14.40 9.81 5.28
CA CYS A 51 15.61 10.55 5.66
C CYS A 51 16.33 11.11 4.45
N CYS A 52 16.98 12.25 4.59
CA CYS A 52 17.82 12.89 3.55
C CYS A 52 17.09 13.13 2.22
N GLN A 53 15.83 13.49 2.28
CA GLN A 53 14.99 13.80 1.12
C GLN A 53 14.60 15.27 1.09
N LEU A 54 14.23 15.75 -0.08
CA LEU A 54 13.69 17.11 -0.24
C LEU A 54 12.26 17.18 0.36
N PRO A 55 11.83 18.36 0.84
CA PRO A 55 10.52 18.51 1.48
C PRO A 55 9.34 17.94 0.67
N PRO A 56 9.23 18.15 -0.67
CA PRO A 56 8.13 17.57 -1.44
C PRO A 56 8.12 16.02 -1.46
N ASP A 57 9.30 15.38 -1.38
CA ASP A 57 9.42 13.94 -1.34
C ASP A 57 9.06 13.41 0.05
N LEU A 58 9.49 14.09 1.12
CA LEU A 58 9.10 13.76 2.50
C LEU A 58 7.59 13.89 2.72
N GLU A 59 6.97 14.92 2.15
CA GLU A 59 5.52 15.08 2.17
C GLU A 59 4.82 13.90 1.51
N ARG A 60 5.29 13.49 0.34
CA ARG A 60 4.75 12.31 -0.37
C ARG A 60 4.94 11.02 0.43
N VAL A 61 6.09 10.84 1.09
CA VAL A 61 6.33 9.70 2.00
C VAL A 61 5.31 9.72 3.13
N THR A 62 5.16 10.85 3.81
CA THR A 62 4.18 11.02 4.91
C THR A 62 2.77 10.67 4.45
N ASP A 63 2.30 11.22 3.32
CA ASP A 63 0.97 10.94 2.76
C ASP A 63 0.78 9.46 2.38
N THR A 64 1.84 8.83 1.86
CA THR A 64 1.81 7.40 1.53
C THR A 64 1.67 6.54 2.79
N LEU A 65 2.43 6.82 3.84
CA LEU A 65 2.35 6.09 5.10
C LEU A 65 1.00 6.31 5.80
N ILE A 66 0.44 7.54 5.77
CA ILE A 66 -0.93 7.81 6.23
C ILE A 66 -1.93 6.94 5.47
N SER A 67 -1.83 6.89 4.15
CA SER A 67 -2.75 6.13 3.31
C SER A 67 -2.67 4.62 3.59
N LEU A 68 -1.46 4.09 3.80
CA LEU A 68 -1.24 2.69 4.17
C LEU A 68 -1.85 2.37 5.55
N GLY A 69 -1.55 3.20 6.56
CA GLY A 69 -2.07 3.01 7.92
C GLY A 69 -3.59 3.17 8.01
N SER A 70 -4.18 4.05 7.20
CA SER A 70 -5.62 4.31 7.14
C SER A 70 -6.38 3.30 6.28
N GLY A 71 -5.69 2.39 5.60
CA GLY A 71 -6.28 1.42 4.69
C GLY A 71 -7.33 0.52 5.36
N PRO A 72 -8.36 0.06 4.60
CA PRO A 72 -9.45 -0.73 5.19
C PRO A 72 -9.00 -2.10 5.70
N ASN A 73 -7.91 -2.65 5.18
CA ASN A 73 -7.33 -3.93 5.63
C ASN A 73 -6.58 -3.82 6.97
N ILE A 74 -6.34 -2.60 7.45
CA ILE A 74 -5.66 -2.33 8.70
C ILE A 74 -6.69 -2.11 9.80
N GLY A 75 -6.54 -2.81 10.91
CA GLY A 75 -7.36 -2.66 12.11
C GLY A 75 -6.76 -1.69 13.11
N ALA A 76 -5.42 -1.68 13.24
CA ALA A 76 -4.67 -0.80 14.12
C ALA A 76 -3.25 -0.57 13.57
N VAL A 77 -2.56 0.46 14.07
CA VAL A 77 -1.22 0.84 13.62
C VAL A 77 -0.26 0.98 14.80
N LEU A 78 0.93 0.42 14.66
CA LEU A 78 2.08 0.71 15.50
C LEU A 78 3.14 1.42 14.64
N LEU A 79 3.42 2.68 14.95
CA LEU A 79 4.52 3.41 14.33
C LEU A 79 5.84 3.07 15.03
N VAL A 80 6.91 2.97 14.26
CA VAL A 80 8.27 2.78 14.77
C VAL A 80 9.14 3.93 14.28
N SER A 81 9.36 4.89 15.14
CA SER A 81 10.13 6.11 14.89
C SER A 81 11.58 5.91 15.36
N LEU A 82 12.53 6.53 14.65
CA LEU A 82 13.91 6.62 15.11
C LEU A 82 14.10 7.77 16.09
N GLY A 83 13.58 8.96 15.78
CA GLY A 83 13.68 10.20 16.55
C GLY A 83 14.44 11.33 15.83
N CYS A 84 14.98 11.10 14.63
CA CYS A 84 15.65 12.12 13.81
C CYS A 84 15.23 12.08 12.33
N GLU A 85 14.11 11.46 12.04
CA GLU A 85 13.57 11.38 10.69
C GLU A 85 13.03 12.70 10.18
N GLY A 86 12.99 12.82 8.84
CA GLY A 86 12.34 13.94 8.17
C GLY A 86 10.83 13.77 7.98
N THR A 87 10.33 12.55 8.20
CA THR A 87 8.88 12.26 8.12
C THR A 87 8.14 12.94 9.28
N ASP A 88 6.99 13.54 8.99
CA ASP A 88 6.14 14.18 10.00
C ASP A 88 5.35 13.13 10.80
N VAL A 89 5.94 12.70 11.91
CA VAL A 89 5.40 11.64 12.78
C VAL A 89 4.10 12.06 13.46
N ASP A 90 3.99 13.31 13.88
CA ASP A 90 2.78 13.81 14.58
C ASP A 90 1.60 13.89 13.62
N ARG A 91 1.83 14.31 12.39
CA ARG A 91 0.84 14.27 11.31
C ARG A 91 0.45 12.83 10.95
N LEU A 92 1.41 11.89 10.91
CA LEU A 92 1.13 10.47 10.74
C LEU A 92 0.17 9.95 11.80
N MET A 93 0.50 10.15 13.08
CA MET A 93 -0.31 9.70 14.21
C MET A 93 -1.72 10.29 14.16
N SER A 94 -1.82 11.61 14.04
CA SER A 94 -3.10 12.32 14.08
C SER A 94 -4.00 11.96 12.89
N SER A 95 -3.43 11.83 11.69
CA SER A 95 -4.21 11.49 10.48
C SER A 95 -4.70 10.04 10.49
N ILE A 96 -3.89 9.10 10.97
CA ILE A 96 -4.27 7.70 11.11
C ILE A 96 -5.35 7.54 12.20
N ALA A 97 -5.21 8.24 13.33
CA ALA A 97 -6.22 8.26 14.38
C ALA A 97 -7.54 8.87 13.89
N ALA A 98 -7.49 9.97 13.13
CA ALA A 98 -8.67 10.60 12.52
C ALA A 98 -9.40 9.69 11.51
N ALA A 99 -8.70 8.71 10.92
CA ALA A 99 -9.30 7.68 10.08
C ALA A 99 -9.96 6.54 10.89
N GLY A 100 -10.14 6.70 12.19
CA GLY A 100 -10.77 5.71 13.08
C GLY A 100 -9.88 4.51 13.42
N LYS A 101 -8.54 4.66 13.32
CA LYS A 101 -7.62 3.56 13.63
C LYS A 101 -6.96 3.76 14.99
N PRO A 102 -7.01 2.77 15.91
CA PRO A 102 -6.12 2.76 17.05
C PRO A 102 -4.66 2.84 16.60
N VAL A 103 -3.92 3.81 17.11
CA VAL A 103 -2.52 4.05 16.77
C VAL A 103 -1.68 4.18 18.04
N ASP A 104 -0.50 3.57 18.04
CA ASP A 104 0.50 3.69 19.09
C ASP A 104 1.89 3.86 18.43
N ILE A 105 2.89 4.24 19.21
CA ILE A 105 4.24 4.52 18.71
C ILE A 105 5.31 4.02 19.66
N VAL A 106 6.45 3.59 19.12
CA VAL A 106 7.74 3.47 19.83
C VAL A 106 8.75 4.41 19.19
N ARG A 107 9.62 5.01 20.01
CA ARG A 107 10.68 5.94 19.58
C ARG A 107 12.03 5.40 20.00
N ILE A 108 12.82 4.91 19.03
CA ILE A 108 14.06 4.16 19.31
C ILE A 108 15.04 4.96 20.18
N GLN A 109 15.22 6.26 19.90
CA GLN A 109 16.16 7.10 20.66
C GLN A 109 15.65 7.44 22.05
N GLU A 110 14.35 7.51 22.28
CA GLU A 110 13.73 7.85 23.55
C GLU A 110 13.51 6.62 24.44
N ASP A 111 13.19 5.48 23.82
CA ASP A 111 12.79 4.24 24.50
C ASP A 111 13.97 3.32 24.87
N GLY A 112 15.19 3.86 24.93
CA GLY A 112 16.38 3.12 25.39
C GLY A 112 17.11 2.31 24.31
N GLY A 113 16.97 2.69 23.03
CA GLY A 113 17.64 2.07 21.90
C GLY A 113 16.87 0.90 21.31
N ILE A 114 17.47 0.27 20.29
CA ILE A 114 16.76 -0.66 19.40
C ILE A 114 16.18 -1.89 20.13
N SER A 115 16.95 -2.50 21.03
CA SER A 115 16.50 -3.71 21.75
C SER A 115 15.36 -3.42 22.72
N ALA A 116 15.43 -2.30 23.47
CA ALA A 116 14.37 -1.90 24.37
C ALA A 116 13.10 -1.51 23.59
N SER A 117 13.24 -0.80 22.48
CA SER A 117 12.14 -0.42 21.59
C SER A 117 11.46 -1.63 20.93
N ILE A 118 12.21 -2.66 20.55
CA ILE A 118 11.63 -3.90 20.04
C ILE A 118 10.78 -4.58 21.12
N ALA A 119 11.30 -4.72 22.35
CA ALA A 119 10.56 -5.33 23.45
C ALA A 119 9.27 -4.54 23.79
N LEU A 120 9.36 -3.21 23.88
CA LEU A 120 8.22 -2.32 24.08
C LEU A 120 7.23 -2.42 22.92
N GLY A 121 7.73 -2.41 21.68
CA GLY A 121 6.91 -2.53 20.47
C GLY A 121 6.14 -3.83 20.40
N ILE A 122 6.74 -4.96 20.76
CA ILE A 122 6.08 -6.25 20.88
C ILE A 122 4.92 -6.19 21.89
N SER A 123 5.16 -5.55 23.05
CA SER A 123 4.12 -5.38 24.07
C SER A 123 2.95 -4.55 23.54
N LYS A 124 3.24 -3.41 22.88
CA LYS A 124 2.22 -2.54 22.27
C LYS A 124 1.49 -3.22 21.13
N ALA A 125 2.19 -3.92 20.24
CA ALA A 125 1.60 -4.68 19.13
C ALA A 125 0.64 -5.76 19.63
N LYS A 126 0.97 -6.49 20.71
CA LYS A 126 0.08 -7.46 21.35
C LYS A 126 -1.19 -6.81 21.86
N LYS A 127 -1.12 -5.62 22.48
CA LYS A 127 -2.31 -4.89 22.95
C LYS A 127 -3.19 -4.46 21.78
N LEU A 128 -2.61 -3.94 20.70
CA LEU A 128 -3.33 -3.58 19.49
C LEU A 128 -3.97 -4.79 18.82
N ALA A 129 -3.25 -5.91 18.73
CA ALA A 129 -3.78 -7.15 18.18
C ALA A 129 -4.96 -7.69 19.01
N ALA A 130 -4.85 -7.66 20.33
CA ALA A 130 -5.95 -8.03 21.23
C ALA A 130 -7.18 -7.12 21.03
N LEU A 131 -6.98 -5.80 20.92
CA LEU A 131 -8.05 -4.84 20.68
C LEU A 131 -8.81 -5.15 19.38
N ILE A 132 -8.11 -5.33 18.27
CA ILE A 132 -8.77 -5.57 16.97
C ILE A 132 -9.28 -7.00 16.80
N SER A 133 -8.89 -7.95 17.66
CA SER A 133 -9.39 -9.33 17.62
C SER A 133 -10.90 -9.44 17.90
N GLY A 134 -11.47 -8.42 18.56
CA GLY A 134 -12.89 -8.31 18.80
C GLY A 134 -13.71 -7.95 17.55
N PHE A 135 -13.10 -7.43 16.50
CA PHE A 135 -13.80 -7.06 15.28
C PHE A 135 -14.33 -8.29 14.56
N ARG A 136 -15.59 -8.21 14.11
CA ARG A 136 -16.25 -9.31 13.42
C ARG A 136 -16.34 -9.03 11.93
N ARG A 137 -16.35 -10.09 11.14
CA ARG A 137 -16.64 -9.99 9.71
C ARG A 137 -18.14 -9.93 9.50
N GLU A 138 -18.54 -9.10 8.56
CA GLU A 138 -19.92 -8.94 8.13
C GLU A 138 -20.02 -9.13 6.61
N LYS A 139 -21.23 -9.41 6.14
CA LYS A 139 -21.47 -9.47 4.69
C LYS A 139 -21.30 -8.10 4.06
N ALA A 140 -20.50 -8.03 3.01
CA ALA A 140 -20.30 -6.83 2.21
C ALA A 140 -20.34 -7.18 0.74
N ASP A 141 -20.81 -6.24 -0.06
CA ASP A 141 -20.85 -6.43 -1.52
C ASP A 141 -19.46 -6.41 -2.13
N ILE A 142 -19.26 -7.25 -3.15
CA ILE A 142 -17.99 -7.42 -3.87
C ILE A 142 -17.50 -6.11 -4.53
N SER A 143 -18.39 -5.16 -4.78
CA SER A 143 -18.05 -3.83 -5.29
C SER A 143 -17.09 -3.05 -4.38
N ASN A 144 -16.99 -3.43 -3.10
CA ASN A 144 -16.01 -2.87 -2.15
C ASN A 144 -14.59 -3.44 -2.32
N VAL A 145 -14.41 -4.47 -3.16
CA VAL A 145 -13.09 -5.08 -3.36
C VAL A 145 -12.28 -4.25 -4.36
N VAL A 146 -11.08 -3.91 -3.95
CA VAL A 146 -10.06 -3.31 -4.81
C VAL A 146 -8.92 -4.31 -4.97
N MET A 147 -8.69 -4.75 -6.20
CA MET A 147 -7.60 -5.64 -6.55
C MET A 147 -6.47 -4.84 -7.19
N SER A 148 -5.26 -4.97 -6.68
CA SER A 148 -4.06 -4.41 -7.29
C SER A 148 -3.30 -5.49 -8.05
N ILE A 149 -2.87 -5.17 -9.26
CA ILE A 149 -2.05 -6.02 -10.11
C ILE A 149 -0.66 -5.43 -10.19
N LYS A 150 0.36 -6.28 -10.01
CA LYS A 150 1.77 -5.94 -10.08
C LYS A 150 2.52 -7.01 -10.86
N CYS A 151 3.38 -6.58 -11.76
CA CYS A 151 4.30 -7.49 -12.44
C CYS A 151 5.27 -8.12 -11.42
N GLY A 152 5.41 -9.44 -11.46
CA GLY A 152 6.36 -10.18 -10.62
C GLY A 152 7.64 -10.59 -11.36
N GLY A 153 7.59 -10.56 -12.69
CA GLY A 153 8.65 -10.96 -13.60
C GLY A 153 8.06 -11.44 -14.92
N SER A 154 8.82 -11.34 -16.00
CA SER A 154 8.34 -11.70 -17.34
C SER A 154 9.08 -12.94 -17.86
N ASP A 155 8.30 -13.96 -18.21
CA ASP A 155 8.76 -15.15 -18.89
C ASP A 155 7.67 -15.68 -19.85
N ALA A 156 7.96 -16.75 -20.57
CA ALA A 156 6.99 -17.31 -21.51
C ALA A 156 5.67 -17.76 -20.86
N THR A 157 5.68 -18.15 -19.58
CA THR A 157 4.47 -18.59 -18.86
C THR A 157 3.61 -17.42 -18.43
N SER A 158 4.17 -16.21 -18.30
CA SER A 158 3.42 -14.99 -17.96
C SER A 158 2.32 -14.72 -18.97
N GLY A 159 2.65 -14.71 -20.27
CA GLY A 159 1.68 -14.49 -21.35
C GLY A 159 0.72 -15.65 -21.57
N MET A 160 1.19 -16.89 -21.42
CA MET A 160 0.38 -18.08 -21.68
C MET A 160 -0.59 -18.45 -20.55
N ALA A 161 -0.24 -18.14 -19.31
CA ALA A 161 -1.03 -18.58 -18.15
C ALA A 161 -1.38 -17.43 -17.20
N SER A 162 -0.41 -16.84 -16.49
CA SER A 162 -0.72 -15.94 -15.38
C SER A 162 -1.45 -14.66 -15.80
N ASN A 163 -1.04 -14.03 -16.89
CA ASN A 163 -1.71 -12.81 -17.37
C ASN A 163 -3.14 -13.09 -17.84
N CYS A 164 -3.36 -14.25 -18.50
CA CYS A 164 -4.70 -14.66 -18.91
C CYS A 164 -5.63 -14.89 -17.71
N VAL A 165 -5.14 -15.58 -16.68
CA VAL A 165 -5.90 -15.82 -15.44
C VAL A 165 -6.21 -14.52 -14.73
N ILE A 166 -5.21 -13.64 -14.58
CA ILE A 166 -5.37 -12.34 -13.93
C ILE A 166 -6.38 -11.47 -14.70
N GLY A 167 -6.29 -11.46 -16.04
CA GLY A 167 -7.24 -10.72 -16.89
C GLY A 167 -8.66 -11.22 -16.70
N TYR A 168 -8.88 -12.54 -16.69
CA TYR A 168 -10.20 -13.13 -16.45
C TYR A 168 -10.76 -12.76 -15.06
N VAL A 169 -9.93 -12.82 -14.01
CA VAL A 169 -10.34 -12.44 -12.65
C VAL A 169 -10.66 -10.94 -12.59
N ALA A 170 -9.84 -10.10 -13.25
CA ALA A 170 -10.08 -8.66 -13.35
C ALA A 170 -11.44 -8.34 -14.00
N ASP A 171 -11.73 -8.95 -15.15
CA ASP A 171 -13.01 -8.76 -15.83
C ASP A 171 -14.18 -9.17 -14.92
N LYS A 172 -14.10 -10.34 -14.27
CA LYS A 172 -15.13 -10.80 -13.32
C LYS A 172 -15.35 -9.85 -12.14
N LEU A 173 -14.27 -9.29 -11.61
CA LEU A 173 -14.36 -8.34 -10.49
C LEU A 173 -15.00 -7.02 -10.95
N VAL A 174 -14.60 -6.50 -12.10
CA VAL A 174 -15.17 -5.26 -12.67
C VAL A 174 -16.63 -5.44 -13.02
N ASP A 175 -17.01 -6.57 -13.65
CA ASP A 175 -18.41 -6.92 -13.97
C ASP A 175 -19.28 -6.98 -12.69
N ALA A 176 -18.69 -7.38 -11.56
CA ALA A 176 -19.35 -7.41 -10.26
C ALA A 176 -19.33 -6.04 -9.52
N GLY A 177 -18.84 -4.97 -10.15
CA GLY A 177 -18.78 -3.62 -9.61
C GLY A 177 -17.52 -3.31 -8.79
N GLY A 178 -16.57 -4.25 -8.67
CA GLY A 178 -15.30 -4.03 -7.98
C GLY A 178 -14.32 -3.18 -8.79
N THR A 179 -13.19 -2.88 -8.19
CA THR A 179 -12.15 -2.02 -8.81
C THR A 179 -10.87 -2.81 -9.04
N VAL A 180 -10.26 -2.64 -10.20
CA VAL A 180 -8.94 -3.17 -10.51
C VAL A 180 -7.98 -2.02 -10.77
N ILE A 181 -6.82 -2.04 -10.10
CA ILE A 181 -5.77 -1.04 -10.26
C ILE A 181 -4.49 -1.76 -10.68
N PHE A 182 -3.83 -1.25 -11.69
CA PHE A 182 -2.47 -1.64 -12.03
C PHE A 182 -1.61 -0.39 -12.22
N GLY A 183 -0.38 -0.48 -11.79
CA GLY A 183 0.63 0.57 -11.95
C GLY A 183 1.57 0.24 -13.10
N GLU A 184 2.73 0.92 -13.12
CA GLU A 184 3.83 0.61 -14.04
C GLU A 184 3.46 0.85 -15.51
N THR A 185 3.39 2.13 -15.88
CA THR A 185 3.14 2.55 -17.27
C THR A 185 4.03 1.83 -18.28
N THR A 186 5.25 1.46 -17.87
CA THR A 186 6.21 0.70 -18.68
C THR A 186 5.69 -0.66 -19.14
N GLU A 187 4.80 -1.29 -18.37
CA GLU A 187 4.30 -2.65 -18.65
C GLU A 187 3.29 -2.70 -19.80
N PHE A 188 2.72 -1.57 -20.20
CA PHE A 188 1.76 -1.51 -21.31
C PHE A 188 2.16 -0.62 -22.47
N ILE A 189 3.42 -0.16 -22.51
CA ILE A 189 4.00 0.53 -23.68
C ILE A 189 3.92 -0.42 -24.89
N GLY A 190 3.32 0.07 -25.97
CA GLY A 190 3.02 -0.73 -27.18
C GLY A 190 1.63 -1.35 -27.18
N ALA A 191 0.96 -1.47 -26.03
CA ALA A 191 -0.39 -1.97 -25.87
C ALA A 191 -1.42 -0.88 -25.49
N GLU A 192 -0.99 0.38 -25.41
CA GLU A 192 -1.81 1.54 -25.04
C GLU A 192 -3.11 1.66 -25.88
N HIS A 193 -3.04 1.31 -27.15
CA HIS A 193 -4.20 1.34 -28.05
C HIS A 193 -5.27 0.29 -27.67
N ILE A 194 -4.89 -0.81 -27.03
CA ILE A 194 -5.82 -1.85 -26.56
C ILE A 194 -6.61 -1.32 -25.37
N LEU A 195 -5.91 -0.70 -24.40
CA LEU A 195 -6.53 -0.09 -23.22
C LEU A 195 -7.41 1.11 -23.61
N ALA A 196 -6.93 1.96 -24.51
CA ALA A 196 -7.68 3.13 -24.98
C ALA A 196 -9.01 2.74 -25.64
N ARG A 197 -9.06 1.65 -26.40
CA ARG A 197 -10.32 1.15 -26.99
C ARG A 197 -11.32 0.64 -25.95
N ARG A 198 -10.87 0.28 -24.75
CA ARG A 198 -11.72 -0.16 -23.64
C ARG A 198 -12.09 0.99 -22.70
N ALA A 199 -11.61 2.19 -22.96
CA ALA A 199 -11.89 3.34 -22.13
C ALA A 199 -13.38 3.71 -22.12
N VAL A 200 -13.88 4.19 -20.98
CA VAL A 200 -15.29 4.58 -20.78
C VAL A 200 -15.71 5.76 -21.67
N ASN A 201 -14.75 6.59 -22.07
CA ASN A 201 -14.93 7.72 -22.98
C ASN A 201 -13.61 8.08 -23.68
N GLU A 202 -13.69 8.97 -24.69
CA GLU A 202 -12.55 9.41 -25.49
C GLU A 202 -11.48 10.14 -24.66
N GLU A 203 -11.88 10.92 -23.65
CA GLU A 203 -10.97 11.63 -22.80
C GLU A 203 -10.06 10.67 -22.01
N VAL A 204 -10.64 9.63 -21.40
CA VAL A 204 -9.88 8.60 -20.70
C VAL A 204 -8.96 7.85 -21.66
N GLY A 205 -9.47 7.52 -22.87
CA GLY A 205 -8.65 6.92 -23.92
C GLY A 205 -7.44 7.76 -24.31
N ARG A 206 -7.62 9.08 -24.50
CA ARG A 206 -6.55 10.04 -24.81
C ARG A 206 -5.52 10.10 -23.67
N ARG A 207 -5.96 10.15 -22.43
CA ARG A 207 -5.06 10.18 -21.25
C ARG A 207 -4.17 8.95 -21.14
N ILE A 208 -4.62 7.78 -21.60
CA ILE A 208 -3.78 6.57 -21.65
C ILE A 208 -2.59 6.79 -22.57
N PHE A 209 -2.80 7.34 -23.77
CA PHE A 209 -1.70 7.70 -24.68
C PHE A 209 -0.78 8.76 -24.08
N GLU A 210 -1.33 9.79 -23.45
CA GLU A 210 -0.54 10.86 -22.81
C GLU A 210 0.39 10.31 -21.70
N ILE A 211 -0.09 9.38 -20.88
CA ILE A 211 0.72 8.75 -19.83
C ILE A 211 1.90 7.98 -20.43
N VAL A 212 1.64 7.22 -21.50
CA VAL A 212 2.69 6.46 -22.21
C VAL A 212 3.69 7.40 -22.86
N ASP A 213 3.22 8.42 -23.60
CA ASP A 213 4.10 9.39 -24.25
C ASP A 213 4.99 10.13 -23.25
N ASN A 214 4.42 10.59 -22.13
CA ASN A 214 5.19 11.23 -21.06
C ASN A 214 6.30 10.33 -20.52
N MET A 215 6.02 9.04 -20.34
CA MET A 215 7.02 8.07 -19.86
C MET A 215 8.12 7.85 -20.89
N GLU A 216 7.76 7.69 -22.17
CA GLU A 216 8.72 7.56 -23.27
C GLU A 216 9.58 8.80 -23.44
N GLN A 217 9.00 10.01 -23.37
CA GLN A 217 9.76 11.25 -23.47
C GLN A 217 10.78 11.40 -22.35
N ARG A 218 10.42 11.00 -21.12
CA ARG A 218 11.38 10.98 -20.00
C ARG A 218 12.53 10.02 -20.27
N ALA A 219 12.28 8.82 -20.78
CA ALA A 219 13.33 7.87 -21.13
C ALA A 219 14.21 8.41 -22.27
N LYS A 220 13.61 8.95 -23.33
CA LYS A 220 14.32 9.53 -24.47
C LYS A 220 15.21 10.71 -24.07
N SER A 221 14.78 11.54 -23.13
CA SER A 221 15.59 12.65 -22.60
C SER A 221 16.88 12.18 -21.89
N LEU A 222 16.91 10.93 -21.48
CA LEU A 222 18.08 10.26 -20.88
C LEU A 222 18.83 9.35 -21.86
N GLY A 223 18.50 9.42 -23.16
CA GLY A 223 19.14 8.61 -24.20
C GLY A 223 18.65 7.16 -24.28
N CYS A 224 17.55 6.82 -23.60
CA CYS A 224 16.98 5.47 -23.59
C CYS A 224 15.76 5.35 -24.52
N ASP A 225 15.59 4.18 -25.15
CA ASP A 225 14.43 3.86 -25.96
C ASP A 225 13.71 2.64 -25.34
N MET A 226 12.52 2.87 -24.79
CA MET A 226 11.76 1.84 -24.08
C MET A 226 11.02 0.85 -24.98
N ARG A 227 10.94 1.13 -26.32
CA ARG A 227 10.33 0.21 -27.29
C ARG A 227 11.33 -0.78 -27.88
N LYS A 228 12.63 -0.59 -27.60
CA LYS A 228 13.73 -1.44 -28.02
C LYS A 228 14.23 -2.31 -26.88
N GLY A 229 13.35 -2.93 -26.13
CA GLY A 229 13.67 -3.83 -25.05
C GLY A 229 14.09 -5.20 -25.51
#